data_06ec12acddf98670d901a3f7eccee76f
#
_entry.id   06ec12acddf98670d901a3f7eccee76f
#
_cell.length_a   1.000
_cell.length_b   1.000
_cell.length_c   1.000
_cell.angle_alpha   90.00
_cell.angle_beta   90.00
_cell.angle_gamma   90.00
#
_symmetry.space_group_name_H-M   'P 1'
#
loop_
_entity.id
_entity.type
_entity.pdbx_description
1 polymer ?
#
loop_
_entity_poly.entity_id
_entity_poly.type
_entity_poly.pdbx_seq_one_letter_code
_entity_poly.pdbx_strand_id
1 'polypeptide(L)'
;MKNNYRNFLIFCFYLLSINVYAQTAQDEFVYGDQLPDAPLLSKRGLHQVGVRTLLLHNSNQLDILSSTKDNDVFYDRPLKVEIWYPALLNMDEQEKEVYDEVMGNYNDPKRPLISFQFKGRAKRDAKIKHSETPYPLVITSHGYTGSRLMFSYLTEQLASQGYIVVSIDHTDSTFRDAGPFVSKLLNRSLDDLFVLDAMDKLSKDSEAFLFNLLDANNTGIIGYSMGGYGALNVAGAGYSPQAVQLFKEFTRGRLDLEQRMIGNPSFEATFDSRIKAIVAMAPWGMENGVWDEEGLLGLKIP
;
A
#
# COMPACT_ATOMS: atom_id res chain seq x y z
N MET A 1 -51.97 23.68 -52.16
CA MET A 1 -51.60 23.53 -50.73
C MET A 1 -51.34 22.07 -50.30
N LYS A 2 -50.70 21.23 -51.11
CA LYS A 2 -50.44 19.81 -50.70
C LYS A 2 -48.96 19.43 -50.66
N ASN A 3 -48.01 20.32 -50.98
CA ASN A 3 -46.58 19.96 -51.02
C ASN A 3 -45.73 20.42 -49.81
N ASN A 4 -46.24 21.27 -48.95
CA ASN A 4 -45.45 21.82 -47.83
C ASN A 4 -45.39 20.92 -46.59
N TYR A 5 -46.38 20.02 -46.40
CA TYR A 5 -46.37 19.10 -45.23
C TYR A 5 -45.40 17.92 -45.36
N ARG A 6 -45.10 17.51 -46.61
CA ARG A 6 -44.18 16.38 -46.84
C ARG A 6 -42.73 16.73 -46.53
N ASN A 7 -42.33 17.97 -46.80
CA ASN A 7 -40.98 18.45 -46.52
C ASN A 7 -40.79 18.78 -45.02
N PHE A 8 -41.86 19.19 -44.33
CA PHE A 8 -41.80 19.45 -42.91
C PHE A 8 -41.71 18.15 -42.09
N LEU A 9 -42.36 17.07 -42.47
CA LEU A 9 -42.26 15.75 -41.84
C LEU A 9 -40.88 15.12 -42.05
N ILE A 10 -40.25 15.30 -43.20
CA ILE A 10 -38.89 14.78 -43.45
C ILE A 10 -37.88 15.56 -42.65
N PHE A 11 -38.05 16.86 -42.42
CA PHE A 11 -37.16 17.67 -41.58
C PHE A 11 -37.29 17.34 -40.09
N CYS A 12 -38.47 17.06 -39.60
CA CYS A 12 -38.68 16.60 -38.23
C CYS A 12 -38.11 15.19 -37.98
N PHE A 13 -38.13 14.27 -38.96
CA PHE A 13 -37.52 12.96 -38.84
C PHE A 13 -35.99 13.04 -38.86
N TYR A 14 -35.38 13.98 -39.59
CA TYR A 14 -33.93 14.21 -39.57
C TYR A 14 -33.46 14.83 -38.24
N LEU A 15 -34.24 15.67 -37.59
CA LEU A 15 -33.94 16.24 -36.26
C LEU A 15 -34.10 15.21 -35.12
N LEU A 16 -34.97 14.23 -35.26
CA LEU A 16 -35.14 13.15 -34.29
C LEU A 16 -34.04 12.06 -34.40
N SER A 17 -33.42 11.90 -35.57
CA SER A 17 -32.34 10.94 -35.79
C SER A 17 -30.95 11.42 -35.30
N ILE A 18 -30.80 12.74 -35.06
CA ILE A 18 -29.52 13.31 -34.58
C ILE A 18 -29.38 13.20 -33.03
N ASN A 19 -30.50 12.99 -32.30
CA ASN A 19 -30.46 12.89 -30.83
C ASN A 19 -30.20 11.48 -30.28
N VAL A 20 -29.93 10.47 -31.11
CA VAL A 20 -29.70 9.08 -30.65
C VAL A 20 -28.21 8.75 -30.51
N TYR A 21 -27.29 9.61 -30.92
CA TYR A 21 -25.84 9.33 -30.85
C TYR A 21 -25.05 10.18 -29.87
N ALA A 22 -25.72 10.92 -29.00
CA ALA A 22 -25.07 11.52 -27.82
C ALA A 22 -25.36 10.69 -26.55
N GLN A 23 -25.26 9.38 -26.62
CA GLN A 23 -24.93 8.59 -25.46
C GLN A 23 -23.46 8.86 -25.21
N THR A 24 -23.16 9.92 -24.45
CA THR A 24 -21.86 10.05 -23.82
C THR A 24 -21.55 8.70 -23.20
N ALA A 25 -20.48 8.05 -23.63
CA ALA A 25 -19.96 6.89 -22.93
C ALA A 25 -19.88 7.33 -21.46
N GLN A 26 -20.82 6.88 -20.65
CA GLN A 26 -20.76 7.10 -19.22
C GLN A 26 -19.43 6.54 -18.80
N ASP A 27 -18.53 7.39 -18.31
CA ASP A 27 -17.23 6.92 -17.87
C ASP A 27 -17.50 5.77 -16.92
N GLU A 28 -16.98 4.60 -17.25
CA GLU A 28 -17.21 3.39 -16.49
C GLU A 28 -16.75 3.62 -15.04
N PHE A 29 -17.65 3.41 -14.07
CA PHE A 29 -17.33 3.53 -12.65
C PHE A 29 -16.16 2.60 -12.31
N VAL A 30 -15.14 3.14 -11.68
CA VAL A 30 -13.96 2.42 -11.20
C VAL A 30 -13.96 2.45 -9.68
N TYR A 31 -13.54 1.35 -9.05
CA TYR A 31 -13.42 1.28 -7.59
C TYR A 31 -12.54 2.42 -7.06
N GLY A 32 -13.12 3.23 -6.16
CA GLY A 32 -12.49 4.45 -5.65
C GLY A 32 -12.91 5.74 -6.35
N ASP A 33 -13.72 5.69 -7.42
CA ASP A 33 -14.33 6.88 -7.98
C ASP A 33 -15.26 7.54 -6.96
N GLN A 34 -15.27 8.87 -6.95
CA GLN A 34 -16.06 9.65 -6.01
C GLN A 34 -17.56 9.41 -6.21
N LEU A 35 -18.24 8.97 -5.15
CA LEU A 35 -19.69 8.87 -5.12
C LEU A 35 -20.33 10.27 -4.99
N PRO A 36 -21.59 10.47 -5.41
CA PRO A 36 -22.26 11.77 -5.35
C PRO A 36 -22.37 12.39 -3.96
N ASP A 37 -22.40 11.55 -2.92
CA ASP A 37 -22.52 11.93 -1.50
C ASP A 37 -21.17 11.89 -0.76
N ALA A 38 -20.06 11.68 -1.48
CA ALA A 38 -18.75 11.56 -0.88
C ALA A 38 -18.24 12.91 -0.32
N PRO A 39 -17.46 12.90 0.78
CA PRO A 39 -16.87 14.12 1.34
C PRO A 39 -15.98 14.86 0.33
N LEU A 40 -15.85 16.18 0.48
CA LEU A 40 -15.00 17.02 -0.39
C LEU A 40 -13.56 16.53 -0.50
N LEU A 41 -12.99 15.97 0.58
CA LEU A 41 -11.63 15.44 0.62
C LEU A 41 -11.46 14.14 -0.21
N SER A 42 -12.54 13.47 -0.62
CA SER A 42 -12.49 12.31 -1.51
C SER A 42 -12.25 12.69 -2.97
N LYS A 43 -12.37 13.99 -3.31
CA LYS A 43 -12.09 14.47 -4.67
C LYS A 43 -10.63 14.23 -5.04
N ARG A 44 -10.41 13.65 -6.21
CA ARG A 44 -9.05 13.47 -6.74
C ARG A 44 -8.31 14.80 -6.84
N GLY A 45 -7.01 14.73 -6.63
CA GLY A 45 -6.10 15.87 -6.79
C GLY A 45 -5.89 16.25 -8.27
N LEU A 46 -4.97 17.17 -8.49
CA LEU A 46 -4.70 17.74 -9.80
C LEU A 46 -3.68 16.94 -10.63
N HIS A 47 -3.10 15.88 -10.07
CA HIS A 47 -2.12 15.06 -10.78
C HIS A 47 -2.78 13.85 -11.42
N GLN A 48 -2.38 13.57 -12.66
CA GLN A 48 -2.54 12.25 -13.26
C GLN A 48 -1.65 11.26 -12.52
N VAL A 49 -2.04 9.99 -12.47
CA VAL A 49 -1.37 8.97 -11.67
C VAL A 49 -0.70 7.93 -12.55
N GLY A 50 0.58 7.73 -12.32
CA GLY A 50 1.34 6.59 -12.83
C GLY A 50 1.45 5.49 -11.77
N VAL A 51 1.67 4.26 -12.22
CA VAL A 51 1.90 3.12 -11.33
C VAL A 51 3.03 2.24 -11.86
N ARG A 52 3.87 1.73 -10.96
CA ARG A 52 4.99 0.83 -11.29
C ARG A 52 5.19 -0.23 -10.24
N THR A 53 5.48 -1.45 -10.67
CA THR A 53 5.83 -2.57 -9.78
C THR A 53 7.34 -2.70 -9.68
N LEU A 54 7.87 -2.90 -8.46
CA LEU A 54 9.25 -3.30 -8.23
C LEU A 54 9.30 -4.56 -7.36
N LEU A 55 10.37 -5.33 -7.53
CA LEU A 55 10.74 -6.42 -6.62
C LEU A 55 12.02 -6.00 -5.87
N LEU A 56 11.88 -5.81 -4.57
CA LEU A 56 12.97 -5.47 -3.67
C LEU A 56 13.45 -6.72 -2.95
N HIS A 57 14.72 -6.76 -2.58
CA HIS A 57 15.32 -7.85 -1.81
C HIS A 57 16.03 -7.28 -0.58
N ASN A 58 15.49 -7.61 0.61
CA ASN A 58 16.14 -7.29 1.87
C ASN A 58 17.11 -8.43 2.22
N SER A 59 18.38 -8.21 1.93
CA SER A 59 19.40 -9.25 2.01
C SER A 59 19.71 -9.64 3.46
N ASN A 60 20.04 -10.91 3.65
CA ASN A 60 20.54 -11.47 4.90
C ASN A 60 19.58 -11.26 6.09
N GLN A 61 18.27 -11.47 5.87
CA GLN A 61 17.26 -11.41 6.92
C GLN A 61 17.08 -12.76 7.60
N LEU A 62 16.80 -12.73 8.90
CA LEU A 62 16.51 -13.95 9.65
C LEU A 62 15.24 -14.63 9.13
N ASP A 63 15.36 -15.85 8.63
CA ASP A 63 14.22 -16.72 8.37
C ASP A 63 13.78 -17.40 9.66
N ILE A 64 12.93 -16.73 10.42
CA ILE A 64 12.44 -17.25 11.72
C ILE A 64 11.62 -18.53 11.57
N LEU A 65 11.07 -18.82 10.37
CA LEU A 65 10.29 -20.04 10.13
C LEU A 65 11.17 -21.25 9.91
N SER A 66 12.35 -21.07 9.33
CA SER A 66 13.36 -22.11 9.09
C SER A 66 14.42 -22.19 10.21
N SER A 67 14.48 -21.18 11.09
CA SER A 67 15.43 -21.12 12.20
C SER A 67 14.95 -21.93 13.41
N THR A 68 15.91 -22.42 14.19
CA THR A 68 15.67 -23.07 15.48
C THR A 68 16.34 -22.27 16.60
N LYS A 69 16.16 -22.69 17.87
CA LYS A 69 16.83 -22.04 19.01
C LYS A 69 18.35 -22.02 18.88
N ASP A 70 18.92 -23.06 18.26
CA ASP A 70 20.37 -23.29 18.21
C ASP A 70 20.98 -23.07 16.80
N ASN A 71 20.15 -22.71 15.80
CA ASN A 71 20.62 -22.51 14.44
C ASN A 71 19.81 -21.43 13.73
N ASP A 72 20.47 -20.35 13.37
CA ASP A 72 19.91 -19.27 12.57
C ASP A 72 20.04 -19.56 11.08
N VAL A 73 18.96 -19.40 10.34
CA VAL A 73 18.91 -19.46 8.90
C VAL A 73 18.63 -18.06 8.39
N PHE A 74 19.37 -17.63 7.37
CA PHE A 74 19.23 -16.33 6.73
C PHE A 74 18.84 -16.48 5.28
N TYR A 75 18.13 -15.50 4.75
CA TYR A 75 17.72 -15.45 3.36
C TYR A 75 17.59 -14.02 2.86
N ASP A 76 17.55 -13.84 1.56
CA ASP A 76 17.22 -12.58 0.94
C ASP A 76 15.69 -12.48 0.84
N ARG A 77 15.09 -11.69 1.77
CA ARG A 77 13.65 -11.55 1.89
C ARG A 77 13.08 -10.74 0.74
N PRO A 78 12.29 -11.34 -0.17
CA PRO A 78 11.71 -10.62 -1.29
C PRO A 78 10.52 -9.79 -0.81
N LEU A 79 10.41 -8.54 -1.28
CA LEU A 79 9.26 -7.67 -1.06
C LEU A 79 8.83 -7.08 -2.40
N LYS A 80 7.68 -7.51 -2.89
CA LYS A 80 7.09 -6.92 -4.09
C LYS A 80 6.32 -5.67 -3.69
N VAL A 81 6.63 -4.56 -4.35
CA VAL A 81 5.98 -3.28 -4.08
C VAL A 81 5.28 -2.73 -5.31
N GLU A 82 4.21 -2.01 -5.09
CA GLU A 82 3.52 -1.20 -6.09
C GLU A 82 3.68 0.26 -5.73
N ILE A 83 4.09 1.10 -6.68
CA ILE A 83 4.40 2.50 -6.46
C ILE A 83 3.49 3.35 -7.33
N TRP A 84 2.65 4.17 -6.72
CA TRP A 84 1.83 5.19 -7.39
C TRP A 84 2.48 6.55 -7.23
N TYR A 85 2.43 7.35 -8.29
CA TYR A 85 3.12 8.64 -8.33
C TYR A 85 2.44 9.64 -9.25
N PRO A 86 2.61 10.96 -9.02
CA PRO A 86 2.21 11.98 -9.99
C PRO A 86 2.85 11.75 -11.34
N ALA A 87 2.04 11.66 -12.40
CA ALA A 87 2.49 11.31 -13.73
C ALA A 87 2.19 12.38 -14.76
N LEU A 88 2.88 12.27 -15.89
CA LEU A 88 2.63 13.03 -17.11
C LEU A 88 2.17 12.06 -18.18
N LEU A 89 0.91 12.18 -18.61
CA LEU A 89 0.35 11.36 -19.67
C LEU A 89 0.33 12.13 -21.00
N ASN A 90 0.53 11.42 -22.10
CA ASN A 90 0.32 11.95 -23.42
C ASN A 90 -1.19 12.12 -23.70
N MET A 91 -1.56 12.88 -24.76
CA MET A 91 -2.96 13.18 -25.06
C MET A 91 -3.82 11.96 -25.42
N ASP A 92 -3.19 10.87 -25.86
CA ASP A 92 -3.81 9.58 -26.19
C ASP A 92 -3.80 8.57 -25.06
N GLU A 93 -3.12 8.87 -23.95
CA GLU A 93 -3.05 8.01 -22.77
C GLU A 93 -4.15 8.35 -21.76
N GLN A 94 -4.63 7.33 -21.05
CA GLN A 94 -5.66 7.47 -20.04
C GLN A 94 -5.26 6.71 -18.76
N GLU A 95 -5.76 7.18 -17.62
CA GLU A 95 -5.66 6.49 -16.32
C GLU A 95 -6.62 5.30 -16.30
N LYS A 96 -6.25 4.21 -16.97
CA LYS A 96 -7.05 2.97 -17.09
C LYS A 96 -6.14 1.76 -16.88
N GLU A 97 -5.77 1.54 -15.63
CA GLU A 97 -5.03 0.34 -15.23
C GLU A 97 -6.00 -0.81 -14.97
N VAL A 98 -5.57 -2.03 -15.27
CA VAL A 98 -6.25 -3.26 -14.86
C VAL A 98 -5.31 -4.02 -13.94
N TYR A 99 -5.70 -4.14 -12.68
CA TYR A 99 -4.93 -4.86 -11.68
C TYR A 99 -5.35 -6.32 -11.63
N ASP A 100 -4.35 -7.21 -11.62
CA ASP A 100 -4.53 -8.65 -11.42
C ASP A 100 -4.33 -9.01 -9.94
N GLU A 101 -5.33 -9.62 -9.35
CA GLU A 101 -5.29 -9.99 -7.93
C GLU A 101 -5.87 -11.38 -7.69
N VAL A 102 -5.62 -11.92 -6.50
CA VAL A 102 -6.27 -13.14 -6.00
C VAL A 102 -6.90 -12.86 -4.64
N MET A 103 -7.94 -13.60 -4.33
CA MET A 103 -8.56 -13.66 -3.02
C MET A 103 -8.60 -15.11 -2.55
N GLY A 104 -8.63 -15.32 -1.25
CA GLY A 104 -8.65 -16.66 -0.66
C GLY A 104 -7.46 -16.91 0.26
N ASN A 105 -7.04 -18.14 0.39
CA ASN A 105 -5.86 -18.52 1.17
C ASN A 105 -5.26 -19.78 0.56
N TYR A 106 -4.00 -19.71 0.14
CA TYR A 106 -3.33 -20.84 -0.52
C TYR A 106 -3.20 -22.07 0.39
N ASN A 107 -3.23 -21.89 1.71
CA ASN A 107 -3.15 -22.95 2.72
C ASN A 107 -4.51 -23.51 3.15
N ASP A 108 -5.61 -22.96 2.65
CA ASP A 108 -6.95 -23.38 3.07
C ASP A 108 -7.74 -23.94 1.87
N PRO A 109 -7.90 -25.27 1.76
CA PRO A 109 -8.65 -25.86 0.66
C PRO A 109 -10.14 -25.49 0.64
N LYS A 110 -10.69 -24.95 1.74
CA LYS A 110 -12.07 -24.45 1.80
C LYS A 110 -12.20 -23.02 1.26
N ARG A 111 -11.08 -22.32 1.16
CA ARG A 111 -10.99 -20.95 0.59
C ARG A 111 -9.85 -20.89 -0.44
N PRO A 112 -9.94 -21.65 -1.55
CA PRO A 112 -8.88 -21.70 -2.55
C PRO A 112 -8.64 -20.32 -3.15
N LEU A 113 -7.47 -20.11 -3.73
CA LEU A 113 -7.17 -18.88 -4.44
C LEU A 113 -8.08 -18.71 -5.66
N ILE A 114 -8.73 -17.57 -5.75
CA ILE A 114 -9.58 -17.16 -6.87
C ILE A 114 -8.97 -15.91 -7.48
N SER A 115 -8.56 -16.00 -8.74
CA SER A 115 -8.05 -14.85 -9.49
C SER A 115 -9.19 -13.96 -9.95
N PHE A 116 -8.98 -12.64 -9.88
CA PHE A 116 -9.88 -11.64 -10.41
C PHE A 116 -9.12 -10.41 -10.89
N GLN A 117 -9.80 -9.59 -11.68
CA GLN A 117 -9.28 -8.30 -12.14
C GLN A 117 -10.18 -7.18 -11.66
N PHE A 118 -9.59 -6.03 -11.40
CA PHE A 118 -10.32 -4.81 -11.14
C PHE A 118 -9.64 -3.60 -11.78
N LYS A 119 -10.43 -2.57 -12.07
CA LYS A 119 -9.94 -1.36 -12.72
C LYS A 119 -9.49 -0.33 -11.71
N GLY A 120 -8.49 0.46 -12.09
CA GLY A 120 -7.99 1.60 -11.34
C GLY A 120 -7.78 2.83 -12.20
N ARG A 121 -7.54 3.94 -11.55
CA ARG A 121 -7.30 5.27 -12.12
C ARG A 121 -5.80 5.58 -12.08
N ALA A 122 -5.02 4.76 -12.76
CA ALA A 122 -3.59 4.97 -12.96
C ALA A 122 -3.17 4.52 -14.36
N LYS A 123 -1.95 4.85 -14.78
CA LYS A 123 -1.34 4.38 -16.01
C LYS A 123 -0.04 3.65 -15.70
N ARG A 124 0.04 2.38 -16.11
CA ARG A 124 1.24 1.55 -15.94
C ARG A 124 2.43 2.18 -16.61
N ASP A 125 3.55 2.28 -15.85
CA ASP A 125 4.85 2.78 -16.27
C ASP A 125 4.83 4.18 -16.92
N ALA A 126 3.82 5.00 -16.59
CA ALA A 126 3.75 6.38 -17.05
C ALA A 126 4.99 7.18 -16.63
N LYS A 127 5.32 8.19 -17.42
CA LYS A 127 6.42 9.09 -17.09
C LYS A 127 6.07 9.88 -15.83
N ILE A 128 6.98 9.86 -14.83
CA ILE A 128 6.79 10.65 -13.63
C ILE A 128 6.77 12.16 -13.97
N LYS A 129 5.86 12.89 -13.33
CA LYS A 129 5.77 14.35 -13.47
C LYS A 129 6.88 15.00 -12.66
N HIS A 130 7.68 15.83 -13.32
CA HIS A 130 8.72 16.62 -12.65
C HIS A 130 8.10 17.65 -11.72
N SER A 131 8.74 17.88 -10.57
CA SER A 131 8.38 18.90 -9.59
C SER A 131 9.64 19.59 -9.09
N GLU A 132 9.57 20.89 -8.83
CA GLU A 132 10.66 21.65 -8.20
C GLU A 132 10.85 21.24 -6.72
N THR A 133 9.78 20.85 -6.06
CA THR A 133 9.81 20.27 -4.70
C THR A 133 9.57 18.78 -4.80
N PRO A 134 10.46 17.94 -4.27
CA PRO A 134 10.26 16.50 -4.25
C PRO A 134 8.95 16.11 -3.54
N TYR A 135 8.29 15.06 -4.03
CA TYR A 135 7.04 14.56 -3.46
C TYR A 135 7.27 13.82 -2.15
N PRO A 136 6.48 14.07 -1.10
CA PRO A 136 6.55 13.29 0.13
C PRO A 136 6.15 11.83 -0.10
N LEU A 137 6.64 10.94 0.77
CA LEU A 137 6.40 9.50 0.70
C LEU A 137 5.25 9.08 1.60
N VAL A 138 4.41 8.17 1.11
CA VAL A 138 3.48 7.40 1.94
C VAL A 138 3.74 5.91 1.72
N ILE A 139 3.96 5.16 2.80
CA ILE A 139 4.05 3.71 2.79
C ILE A 139 2.71 3.14 3.22
N THR A 140 2.16 2.17 2.49
CA THR A 140 0.93 1.47 2.88
C THR A 140 1.22 0.01 3.17
N SER A 141 0.70 -0.48 4.31
CA SER A 141 0.94 -1.81 4.87
C SER A 141 -0.39 -2.51 5.09
N HIS A 142 -0.64 -3.61 4.35
CA HIS A 142 -1.92 -4.33 4.37
C HIS A 142 -2.11 -5.21 5.61
N GLY A 143 -3.34 -5.68 5.84
CA GLY A 143 -3.69 -6.65 6.88
C GLY A 143 -3.27 -8.09 6.52
N TYR A 144 -3.51 -9.03 7.43
CA TYR A 144 -3.32 -10.47 7.19
C TYR A 144 -4.69 -11.12 6.89
N THR A 145 -4.87 -11.83 5.79
CA THR A 145 -4.11 -11.86 4.57
C THR A 145 -4.51 -10.70 3.65
N GLY A 146 -3.59 -10.15 2.89
CA GLY A 146 -3.88 -9.03 2.02
C GLY A 146 -2.94 -8.98 0.82
N SER A 147 -2.85 -7.82 0.20
CA SER A 147 -1.91 -7.56 -0.88
C SER A 147 -1.56 -6.08 -0.96
N ARG A 148 -0.50 -5.77 -1.72
CA ARG A 148 -0.10 -4.41 -2.08
C ARG A 148 -1.19 -3.62 -2.83
N LEU A 149 -2.16 -4.32 -3.43
CA LEU A 149 -3.26 -3.70 -4.19
C LEU A 149 -4.52 -3.44 -3.35
N MET A 150 -4.52 -3.86 -2.07
CA MET A 150 -5.68 -3.79 -1.18
C MET A 150 -6.26 -2.37 -1.04
N PHE A 151 -5.40 -1.37 -1.09
CA PHE A 151 -5.77 0.05 -0.93
C PHE A 151 -5.57 0.86 -2.22
N SER A 152 -5.63 0.23 -3.41
CA SER A 152 -5.38 0.92 -4.68
C SER A 152 -6.20 2.22 -4.84
N TYR A 153 -7.47 2.23 -4.41
CA TYR A 153 -8.32 3.42 -4.40
C TYR A 153 -7.74 4.57 -3.55
N LEU A 154 -7.13 4.25 -2.41
CA LEU A 154 -6.51 5.24 -1.51
C LEU A 154 -5.14 5.67 -2.05
N THR A 155 -4.33 4.72 -2.53
CA THR A 155 -3.00 5.01 -3.06
C THR A 155 -3.06 5.87 -4.32
N GLU A 156 -3.99 5.60 -5.23
CA GLU A 156 -4.27 6.43 -6.41
C GLU A 156 -4.77 7.82 -6.01
N GLN A 157 -5.64 7.90 -5.01
CA GLN A 157 -6.14 9.19 -4.49
C GLN A 157 -4.98 10.03 -3.93
N LEU A 158 -4.14 9.46 -3.07
CA LEU A 158 -2.99 10.16 -2.49
C LEU A 158 -1.97 10.59 -3.57
N ALA A 159 -1.69 9.72 -4.54
CA ALA A 159 -0.81 10.06 -5.65
C ALA A 159 -1.36 11.23 -6.49
N SER A 160 -2.68 11.28 -6.70
CA SER A 160 -3.32 12.40 -7.37
C SER A 160 -3.21 13.73 -6.61
N GLN A 161 -3.02 13.67 -5.29
CA GLN A 161 -2.80 14.83 -4.42
C GLN A 161 -1.32 15.27 -4.35
N GLY A 162 -0.40 14.52 -4.97
CA GLY A 162 1.02 14.89 -5.01
C GLY A 162 1.90 14.11 -4.04
N TYR A 163 1.52 12.91 -3.65
CA TYR A 163 2.37 11.99 -2.90
C TYR A 163 2.97 10.92 -3.84
N ILE A 164 4.14 10.41 -3.50
CA ILE A 164 4.58 9.11 -3.98
C ILE A 164 4.14 8.10 -2.93
N VAL A 165 3.38 7.07 -3.36
CA VAL A 165 2.79 6.08 -2.46
C VAL A 165 3.34 4.71 -2.81
N VAL A 166 3.92 4.02 -1.84
CA VAL A 166 4.41 2.65 -2.01
C VAL A 166 3.62 1.69 -1.14
N SER A 167 3.10 0.62 -1.73
CA SER A 167 2.39 -0.44 -1.04
C SER A 167 3.15 -1.74 -1.13
N ILE A 168 3.19 -2.50 -0.04
CA ILE A 168 4.05 -3.66 0.14
C ILE A 168 3.23 -4.95 0.09
N ASP A 169 3.69 -5.97 -0.69
CA ASP A 169 3.35 -7.36 -0.43
C ASP A 169 4.33 -7.88 0.62
N HIS A 170 3.88 -7.96 1.87
CA HIS A 170 4.70 -8.53 2.93
C HIS A 170 4.79 -10.04 2.77
N THR A 171 5.98 -10.55 2.53
CA THR A 171 6.25 -11.99 2.43
C THR A 171 5.67 -12.75 3.61
N ASP A 172 5.13 -13.93 3.42
CA ASP A 172 4.41 -14.77 4.39
C ASP A 172 3.05 -14.21 4.86
N SER A 173 2.56 -13.09 4.28
CA SER A 173 1.37 -12.39 4.77
C SER A 173 0.34 -12.06 3.69
N THR A 174 0.57 -12.51 2.46
CA THR A 174 -0.36 -12.28 1.36
C THR A 174 -1.36 -13.43 1.19
N PHE A 175 -2.35 -13.27 0.33
CA PHE A 175 -3.25 -14.35 -0.05
C PHE A 175 -2.50 -15.52 -0.66
N ARG A 176 -1.35 -15.28 -1.32
CA ARG A 176 -0.57 -16.26 -2.08
C ARG A 176 0.42 -17.05 -1.24
N ASP A 177 0.84 -16.51 -0.10
CA ASP A 177 1.94 -17.06 0.71
C ASP A 177 1.69 -16.97 2.22
N ALA A 178 0.44 -17.03 2.66
CA ALA A 178 0.06 -16.89 4.06
C ALA A 178 0.77 -17.90 4.98
N GLY A 179 1.87 -17.49 5.59
CA GLY A 179 2.70 -18.30 6.51
C GLY A 179 2.27 -18.22 7.97
N PRO A 180 3.00 -18.87 8.90
CA PRO A 180 2.79 -18.78 10.33
C PRO A 180 2.92 -17.36 10.88
N PHE A 181 2.22 -17.07 11.98
CA PHE A 181 2.04 -15.71 12.48
C PHE A 181 3.34 -15.08 13.04
N VAL A 182 4.24 -15.89 13.53
CA VAL A 182 5.51 -15.46 14.12
C VAL A 182 6.39 -14.65 13.15
N SER A 183 6.39 -15.00 11.85
CA SER A 183 7.13 -14.26 10.83
C SER A 183 6.64 -12.82 10.72
N LYS A 184 5.32 -12.61 10.78
CA LYS A 184 4.71 -11.28 10.69
C LYS A 184 5.04 -10.40 11.87
N LEU A 185 5.05 -10.99 13.08
CA LEU A 185 5.37 -10.28 14.31
C LEU A 185 6.81 -9.76 14.30
N LEU A 186 7.74 -10.53 13.73
CA LEU A 186 9.12 -10.09 13.56
C LEU A 186 9.26 -9.08 12.42
N ASN A 187 8.74 -9.40 11.26
CA ASN A 187 9.15 -8.76 10.01
C ASN A 187 8.31 -7.54 9.60
N ARG A 188 7.05 -7.39 10.07
CA ARG A 188 6.14 -6.37 9.55
C ARG A 188 6.73 -4.96 9.58
N SER A 189 7.20 -4.51 10.73
CA SER A 189 7.80 -3.19 10.86
C SER A 189 9.21 -3.10 10.27
N LEU A 190 9.95 -4.21 10.19
CA LEU A 190 11.24 -4.25 9.51
C LEU A 190 11.09 -4.10 7.99
N ASP A 191 10.04 -4.68 7.42
CA ASP A 191 9.70 -4.52 6.02
C ASP A 191 9.35 -3.05 5.70
N ASP A 192 8.54 -2.39 6.56
CA ASP A 192 8.19 -0.97 6.41
C ASP A 192 9.45 -0.07 6.40
N LEU A 193 10.38 -0.29 7.35
CA LEU A 193 11.64 0.44 7.43
C LEU A 193 12.58 0.14 6.25
N PHE A 194 12.67 -1.11 5.83
CA PHE A 194 13.47 -1.48 4.67
C PHE A 194 12.95 -0.82 3.38
N VAL A 195 11.62 -0.77 3.19
CA VAL A 195 11.03 -0.11 2.03
C VAL A 195 11.29 1.40 2.07
N LEU A 196 11.24 2.04 3.24
CA LEU A 196 11.66 3.43 3.40
C LEU A 196 13.11 3.64 2.94
N ASP A 197 14.04 2.78 3.36
CA ASP A 197 15.44 2.85 2.95
C ASP A 197 15.62 2.61 1.44
N ALA A 198 14.90 1.66 0.88
CA ALA A 198 14.94 1.38 -0.55
C ALA A 198 14.43 2.57 -1.38
N MET A 199 13.34 3.20 -0.94
CA MET A 199 12.79 4.39 -1.60
C MET A 199 13.74 5.58 -1.49
N ASP A 200 14.37 5.78 -0.34
CA ASP A 200 15.40 6.82 -0.15
C ASP A 200 16.62 6.60 -1.08
N LYS A 201 17.08 5.35 -1.24
CA LYS A 201 18.13 5.01 -2.20
C LYS A 201 17.72 5.31 -3.64
N LEU A 202 16.50 4.95 -4.05
CA LEU A 202 15.96 5.25 -5.39
C LEU A 202 15.88 6.78 -5.64
N SER A 203 15.63 7.58 -4.61
CA SER A 203 15.60 9.05 -4.75
C SER A 203 16.98 9.66 -5.01
N LYS A 204 18.05 8.95 -4.68
CA LYS A 204 19.46 9.40 -4.79
C LYS A 204 20.21 8.77 -5.96
N ASP A 205 19.65 7.73 -6.56
CA ASP A 205 20.23 7.02 -7.70
C ASP A 205 19.88 7.75 -9.01
N SER A 206 20.88 8.27 -9.72
CA SER A 206 20.71 9.01 -10.97
C SER A 206 20.04 8.21 -12.09
N GLU A 207 20.15 6.88 -12.06
CA GLU A 207 19.54 5.98 -13.04
C GLU A 207 18.11 5.58 -12.68
N ALA A 208 17.67 5.87 -11.45
CA ALA A 208 16.34 5.52 -10.99
C ALA A 208 15.28 6.53 -11.44
N PHE A 209 14.06 6.05 -11.69
CA PHE A 209 12.94 6.90 -12.12
C PHE A 209 12.46 7.92 -11.07
N LEU A 210 12.88 7.75 -9.80
CA LEU A 210 12.56 8.64 -8.68
C LEU A 210 13.68 9.63 -8.35
N PHE A 211 14.74 9.66 -9.13
CA PHE A 211 15.90 10.51 -8.86
C PHE A 211 15.50 11.97 -8.65
N ASN A 212 15.84 12.54 -7.49
CA ASN A 212 15.51 13.91 -7.06
C ASN A 212 14.00 14.26 -7.05
N LEU A 213 13.10 13.28 -7.12
CA LEU A 213 11.66 13.50 -7.17
C LEU A 213 10.91 13.02 -5.92
N LEU A 214 11.59 12.27 -5.04
CA LEU A 214 11.03 11.73 -3.81
C LEU A 214 11.73 12.36 -2.59
N ASP A 215 10.95 12.83 -1.62
CA ASP A 215 11.43 13.26 -0.30
C ASP A 215 11.11 12.19 0.74
N ALA A 216 12.06 11.28 0.96
CA ALA A 216 11.95 10.25 1.99
C ALA A 216 12.02 10.81 3.43
N ASN A 217 12.49 12.06 3.64
CA ASN A 217 12.54 12.69 4.96
C ASN A 217 11.15 13.14 5.45
N ASN A 218 10.16 13.15 4.57
CA ASN A 218 8.75 13.43 4.87
C ASN A 218 7.91 12.20 4.56
N THR A 219 8.01 11.15 5.39
CA THR A 219 7.32 9.88 5.20
C THR A 219 6.15 9.72 6.17
N GLY A 220 5.00 9.32 5.65
CA GLY A 220 3.87 8.81 6.43
C GLY A 220 3.68 7.32 6.23
N ILE A 221 3.14 6.61 7.25
CA ILE A 221 2.79 5.19 7.13
C ILE A 221 1.30 5.00 7.42
N ILE A 222 0.60 4.30 6.52
CA ILE A 222 -0.80 3.90 6.68
C ILE A 222 -0.86 2.39 6.76
N GLY A 223 -1.28 1.86 7.92
CA GLY A 223 -1.37 0.42 8.15
C GLY A 223 -2.77 -0.02 8.56
N TYR A 224 -3.23 -1.16 8.05
CA TYR A 224 -4.49 -1.77 8.43
C TYR A 224 -4.28 -3.11 9.13
N SER A 225 -5.00 -3.38 10.22
CA SER A 225 -4.93 -4.63 10.98
C SER A 225 -3.47 -4.98 11.32
N MET A 226 -2.89 -6.04 10.75
CA MET A 226 -1.46 -6.38 10.91
C MET A 226 -0.53 -5.28 10.37
N GLY A 227 -0.91 -4.52 9.34
CA GLY A 227 -0.18 -3.33 8.90
C GLY A 227 -0.26 -2.20 9.94
N GLY A 228 -1.40 -2.04 10.61
CA GLY A 228 -1.55 -1.10 11.73
C GLY A 228 -0.65 -1.47 12.93
N TYR A 229 -0.49 -2.76 13.21
CA TYR A 229 0.52 -3.27 14.14
C TYR A 229 1.94 -2.83 13.75
N GLY A 230 2.31 -2.99 12.47
CA GLY A 230 3.61 -2.54 11.95
C GLY A 230 3.79 -1.03 12.14
N ALA A 231 2.78 -0.24 11.75
CA ALA A 231 2.80 1.22 11.87
C ALA A 231 2.98 1.69 13.33
N LEU A 232 2.29 1.09 14.31
CA LEU A 232 2.47 1.41 15.72
C LEU A 232 3.90 1.09 16.19
N ASN A 233 4.46 -0.05 15.79
CA ASN A 233 5.82 -0.43 16.18
C ASN A 233 6.88 0.53 15.62
N VAL A 234 6.78 0.95 14.36
CA VAL A 234 7.73 1.93 13.80
C VAL A 234 7.56 3.32 14.40
N ALA A 235 6.38 3.63 14.94
CA ALA A 235 6.11 4.87 15.66
C ALA A 235 6.59 4.87 17.11
N GLY A 236 7.01 3.72 17.62
CA GLY A 236 7.60 3.60 18.97
C GLY A 236 6.82 2.75 19.97
N ALA A 237 5.74 2.07 19.57
CA ALA A 237 5.06 1.12 20.45
C ALA A 237 5.91 -0.13 20.64
N GLY A 238 6.28 -0.41 21.89
CA GLY A 238 7.09 -1.56 22.27
C GLY A 238 6.28 -2.67 22.92
N TYR A 239 6.75 -3.91 22.80
CA TYR A 239 6.07 -5.08 23.35
C TYR A 239 5.98 -5.06 24.87
N SER A 240 4.86 -5.55 25.37
CA SER A 240 4.69 -5.91 26.77
C SER A 240 5.51 -7.16 27.13
N PRO A 241 5.90 -7.35 28.43
CA PRO A 241 6.53 -8.57 28.88
C PRO A 241 5.68 -9.83 28.62
N GLN A 242 4.34 -9.70 28.71
CA GLN A 242 3.41 -10.80 28.44
C GLN A 242 3.47 -11.24 26.97
N ALA A 243 3.52 -10.30 26.04
CA ALA A 243 3.61 -10.58 24.60
C ALA A 243 4.94 -11.30 24.28
N VAL A 244 6.05 -10.82 24.83
CA VAL A 244 7.36 -11.45 24.62
C VAL A 244 7.37 -12.90 25.15
N GLN A 245 6.81 -13.15 26.33
CA GLN A 245 6.72 -14.50 26.87
C GLN A 245 5.87 -15.42 25.97
N LEU A 246 4.72 -14.94 25.49
CA LEU A 246 3.86 -15.69 24.58
C LEU A 246 4.58 -16.01 23.26
N PHE A 247 5.28 -15.04 22.69
CA PHE A 247 6.02 -15.23 21.44
C PHE A 247 7.22 -16.16 21.61
N LYS A 248 7.86 -16.14 22.76
CA LYS A 248 8.92 -17.10 23.12
C LYS A 248 8.39 -18.55 23.10
N GLU A 249 7.16 -18.76 23.54
CA GLU A 249 6.50 -20.07 23.47
C GLU A 249 6.23 -20.48 22.03
N PHE A 250 5.70 -19.57 21.17
CA PHE A 250 5.46 -19.82 19.76
C PHE A 250 6.75 -20.11 18.98
N THR A 251 7.87 -19.50 19.36
CA THR A 251 9.17 -19.71 18.72
C THR A 251 10.00 -20.82 19.35
N ARG A 252 9.43 -21.61 20.27
CA ARG A 252 10.12 -22.68 21.00
C ARG A 252 11.37 -22.22 21.75
N GLY A 253 11.26 -21.05 22.36
CA GLY A 253 12.30 -20.51 23.24
C GLY A 253 13.25 -19.50 22.58
N ARG A 254 12.99 -19.05 21.38
CA ARG A 254 13.75 -17.94 20.76
C ARG A 254 13.42 -16.61 21.43
N LEU A 255 14.39 -15.72 21.44
CA LEU A 255 14.30 -14.41 22.10
C LEU A 255 14.27 -13.24 21.12
N ASP A 256 14.18 -13.50 19.81
CA ASP A 256 14.22 -12.45 18.78
C ASP A 256 13.16 -11.37 18.98
N LEU A 257 12.01 -11.73 19.55
CA LEU A 257 10.91 -10.79 19.79
C LEU A 257 11.11 -9.90 21.02
N GLU A 258 12.07 -10.23 21.91
CA GLU A 258 12.52 -9.34 22.99
C GLU A 258 13.11 -8.04 22.43
N GLN A 259 13.65 -8.06 21.20
CA GLN A 259 14.14 -6.88 20.50
C GLN A 259 13.08 -5.80 20.31
N ARG A 260 11.79 -6.12 20.51
CA ARG A 260 10.68 -5.17 20.37
C ARG A 260 10.17 -4.62 21.70
N MET A 261 10.82 -4.95 22.80
CA MET A 261 10.48 -4.38 24.12
C MET A 261 10.99 -2.95 24.24
N ILE A 262 10.24 -2.11 24.93
CA ILE A 262 10.69 -0.77 25.35
C ILE A 262 12.00 -0.92 26.14
N GLY A 263 12.94 -0.02 25.89
CA GLY A 263 14.26 -0.02 26.54
C GLY A 263 15.24 -1.05 25.97
N ASN A 264 14.83 -1.91 25.02
CA ASN A 264 15.79 -2.75 24.31
C ASN A 264 16.57 -1.90 23.29
N PRO A 265 17.91 -1.86 23.32
CA PRO A 265 18.70 -1.07 22.40
C PRO A 265 18.44 -1.37 20.91
N SER A 266 18.13 -2.63 20.58
CA SER A 266 17.82 -3.02 19.20
C SER A 266 16.50 -2.41 18.73
N PHE A 267 15.50 -2.26 19.61
CA PHE A 267 14.24 -1.60 19.29
C PHE A 267 14.41 -0.08 19.17
N GLU A 268 15.09 0.54 20.12
CA GLU A 268 15.38 1.98 20.07
C GLU A 268 16.15 2.38 18.83
N ALA A 269 17.03 1.51 18.32
CA ALA A 269 17.78 1.73 17.09
C ALA A 269 16.91 1.69 15.81
N THR A 270 15.66 1.21 15.87
CA THR A 270 14.74 1.19 14.70
C THR A 270 13.95 2.48 14.52
N PHE A 271 14.05 3.43 15.44
CA PHE A 271 13.33 4.70 15.33
C PHE A 271 13.91 5.57 14.22
N ASP A 272 13.09 5.87 13.24
CA ASP A 272 13.49 6.59 12.06
C ASP A 272 12.86 7.97 12.02
N SER A 273 13.69 9.01 12.10
CA SER A 273 13.25 10.41 12.09
C SER A 273 12.61 10.88 10.78
N ARG A 274 12.75 10.11 9.71
CA ARG A 274 12.09 10.37 8.41
C ARG A 274 10.58 10.13 8.48
N ILE A 275 10.12 9.28 9.41
CA ILE A 275 8.69 9.00 9.62
C ILE A 275 8.10 10.14 10.44
N LYS A 276 7.10 10.85 9.88
CA LYS A 276 6.49 12.05 10.47
C LYS A 276 5.10 11.81 11.05
N ALA A 277 4.37 10.83 10.52
CA ALA A 277 3.02 10.50 10.98
C ALA A 277 2.67 9.06 10.65
N ILE A 278 1.73 8.49 11.41
CA ILE A 278 1.14 7.19 11.10
C ILE A 278 -0.39 7.26 11.11
N VAL A 279 -1.01 6.37 10.36
CA VAL A 279 -2.44 6.06 10.45
C VAL A 279 -2.59 4.56 10.68
N ALA A 280 -2.91 4.17 11.92
CA ALA A 280 -3.13 2.78 12.29
C ALA A 280 -4.64 2.47 12.26
N MET A 281 -5.11 1.88 11.18
CA MET A 281 -6.51 1.50 11.00
C MET A 281 -6.76 0.12 11.62
N ALA A 282 -7.62 0.05 12.64
CA ALA A 282 -7.95 -1.19 13.36
C ALA A 282 -6.71 -2.07 13.64
N PRO A 283 -5.69 -1.53 14.31
CA PRO A 283 -4.41 -2.24 14.48
C PRO A 283 -4.61 -3.55 15.25
N TRP A 284 -4.05 -4.64 14.72
CA TRP A 284 -4.01 -5.91 15.42
C TRP A 284 -3.04 -5.84 16.60
N GLY A 285 -3.40 -6.39 17.75
CA GLY A 285 -2.48 -6.62 18.85
C GLY A 285 -2.97 -6.18 20.23
N MET A 286 -3.83 -5.16 20.34
CA MET A 286 -4.32 -4.68 21.62
C MET A 286 -5.10 -5.76 22.39
N GLU A 287 -6.02 -6.44 21.72
CA GLU A 287 -6.80 -7.54 22.28
C GLU A 287 -5.97 -8.75 22.70
N ASN A 288 -4.73 -8.84 22.21
CA ASN A 288 -3.79 -9.91 22.53
C ASN A 288 -2.72 -9.47 23.54
N GLY A 289 -2.84 -8.27 24.10
CA GLY A 289 -1.90 -7.72 25.07
C GLY A 289 -0.49 -7.51 24.49
N VAL A 290 -0.37 -7.24 23.17
CA VAL A 290 0.93 -6.99 22.55
C VAL A 290 1.61 -5.78 23.16
N TRP A 291 0.85 -4.74 23.43
CA TRP A 291 1.29 -3.54 24.12
C TRP A 291 0.53 -3.37 25.42
N ASP A 292 1.20 -2.89 26.42
CA ASP A 292 0.65 -2.37 27.66
C ASP A 292 0.75 -0.82 27.67
N GLU A 293 0.43 -0.20 28.79
CA GLU A 293 0.52 1.25 28.96
C GLU A 293 1.94 1.76 28.71
N GLU A 294 2.95 1.09 29.26
CA GLU A 294 4.36 1.46 29.09
C GLU A 294 4.78 1.34 27.61
N GLY A 295 4.39 0.25 26.95
CA GLY A 295 4.65 0.03 25.53
C GLY A 295 4.06 1.11 24.63
N LEU A 296 2.86 1.61 24.94
CA LEU A 296 2.22 2.69 24.15
C LEU A 296 2.78 4.08 24.46
N LEU A 297 3.28 4.33 25.66
CA LEU A 297 4.00 5.57 25.99
C LEU A 297 5.28 5.75 25.18
N GLY A 298 5.76 4.69 24.57
CA GLY A 298 6.89 4.71 23.62
C GLY A 298 6.61 5.44 22.29
N LEU A 299 5.34 5.68 21.94
CA LEU A 299 4.99 6.37 20.68
C LEU A 299 5.66 7.76 20.60
N LYS A 300 6.43 7.98 19.52
CA LYS A 300 7.25 9.19 19.32
C LYS A 300 6.62 10.18 18.35
N ILE A 301 5.66 9.75 17.54
CA ILE A 301 5.07 10.53 16.41
C ILE A 301 3.56 10.41 16.42
N PRO A 302 2.84 11.44 15.89
CA PRO A 302 1.38 11.43 15.79
C PRO A 302 0.84 10.35 14.82
#